data_34830fcf4011d04713b8da6bf83e78d7
#
_entry.id   34830fcf4011d04713b8da6bf83e78d7
#
_cell.length_a   1.000
_cell.length_b   1.000
_cell.length_c   1.000
_cell.angle_alpha   90.00
_cell.angle_beta   90.00
_cell.angle_gamma   90.00
#
_symmetry.space_group_name_H-M   'P 1'
#
loop_
_entity.id
_entity.type
_entity.pdbx_description
1 polymer ?
#
loop_
_entity_poly.entity_id
_entity_poly.type
_entity_poly.pdbx_seq_one_letter_code
_entity_poly.pdbx_strand_id
1 'polypeptide(L)'
;MTVCLTVSLTACGSSEKPAEPEQETAAEEETEAEPEAESEFPKTMYVNSEDGLLLRKGPGKKNDVVSVLSYGQEIQVEKAEDGWAYTSVDGNKGWCSMEYLTANKGDIKASDKSASSKADPNKLVEPTNTSVEGYHGYVDSPEGLNMRYGPGEKFNIIDVVPDKTELTELGWEEGWVYVQYKDNYGWINAHYFMLEGGKEKPVIYLYPEKTTDVNVRITLADGNFTQCIPEGDGEWNVTAAPDGKLTDKATGKTYDYIFWESTDNTEYDWSEGYVVKGSEAEVFLRGILPEMGLAENEYTEFIDYWLPRLEKNEYNLITFQTDRYTESAGLDVSPQPDSVLRVFMAFKSIDGPVFVARPDIKPFERKGFTVVEWGGAEVR
;
A
#
# COMPACT_ATOMS: atom_id res chain seq x y z
N MET A 1 13.78 -52.84 31.26
CA MET A 1 12.83 -52.94 32.39
C MET A 1 11.59 -52.20 31.94
N THR A 2 10.77 -52.77 31.25
CA THR A 2 9.52 -53.53 31.32
C THR A 2 8.79 -53.27 32.62
N VAL A 3 7.60 -52.64 32.54
CA VAL A 3 6.36 -53.15 33.13
C VAL A 3 5.17 -52.46 32.46
N CYS A 4 4.40 -53.29 31.87
CA CYS A 4 3.06 -53.17 31.29
C CYS A 4 2.05 -53.53 32.42
N LEU A 5 0.83 -53.01 32.37
CA LEU A 5 -0.41 -53.63 32.87
C LEU A 5 -1.59 -52.74 32.44
N THR A 6 -2.38 -53.02 31.49
CA THR A 6 -3.46 -53.99 31.20
C THR A 6 -4.65 -53.99 32.18
N VAL A 7 -5.83 -53.69 31.58
CA VAL A 7 -7.12 -54.46 31.57
C VAL A 7 -8.04 -54.23 32.79
N SER A 8 -9.34 -53.92 32.66
CA SER A 8 -10.38 -54.79 32.14
C SER A 8 -11.76 -54.09 31.99
N LEU A 9 -12.45 -54.55 31.00
CA LEU A 9 -13.89 -54.53 30.77
C LEU A 9 -14.71 -55.09 31.94
N THR A 10 -15.99 -54.67 32.05
CA THR A 10 -17.11 -55.64 32.20
C THR A 10 -18.41 -55.00 31.68
N ALA A 11 -19.10 -55.76 30.85
CA ALA A 11 -20.45 -55.57 30.32
C ALA A 11 -21.45 -56.37 31.16
N CYS A 12 -22.73 -56.04 31.06
CA CYS A 12 -23.94 -56.86 31.08
C CYS A 12 -25.16 -55.94 31.29
N GLY A 13 -26.22 -55.85 30.54
CA GLY A 13 -26.90 -56.88 29.77
C GLY A 13 -28.37 -56.96 30.15
N SER A 14 -29.21 -57.08 29.15
CA SER A 14 -30.59 -57.58 29.07
C SER A 14 -31.75 -56.59 29.35
N SER A 15 -32.53 -56.17 28.35
CA SER A 15 -33.68 -56.86 27.64
C SER A 15 -34.96 -56.82 28.43
N GLU A 16 -36.01 -56.18 27.90
CA GLU A 16 -37.20 -56.75 27.37
C GLU A 16 -38.27 -55.71 26.96
N LYS A 17 -38.87 -55.90 25.80
CA LYS A 17 -40.10 -55.36 25.25
C LYS A 17 -41.20 -56.40 25.49
N PRO A 18 -42.54 -56.23 25.25
CA PRO A 18 -43.37 -55.13 24.79
C PRO A 18 -44.73 -55.03 25.50
N ALA A 19 -45.55 -54.01 25.22
CA ALA A 19 -46.99 -54.07 24.99
C ALA A 19 -47.57 -52.68 24.59
N GLU A 20 -48.24 -52.66 23.50
CA GLU A 20 -49.27 -51.73 23.02
C GLU A 20 -50.65 -52.41 23.32
N PRO A 21 -51.85 -51.80 23.13
CA PRO A 21 -52.23 -50.39 22.87
C PRO A 21 -53.37 -49.89 23.79
N GLU A 22 -53.69 -48.60 23.77
CA GLU A 22 -55.10 -48.13 23.82
C GLU A 22 -55.21 -46.69 23.29
N GLN A 23 -56.18 -46.51 22.40
CA GLN A 23 -56.68 -45.28 21.85
C GLN A 23 -57.44 -44.50 22.92
N GLU A 24 -57.38 -43.16 22.91
CA GLU A 24 -58.58 -42.31 22.76
C GLU A 24 -58.29 -40.83 22.80
N THR A 25 -58.88 -40.16 21.85
CA THR A 25 -59.55 -38.84 21.80
C THR A 25 -58.77 -37.66 21.52
N ALA A 26 -59.15 -37.06 20.41
CA ALA A 26 -58.85 -35.74 19.87
C ALA A 26 -59.19 -34.58 20.82
N ALA A 27 -58.27 -33.66 20.94
CA ALA A 27 -58.58 -32.27 21.23
C ALA A 27 -57.87 -31.46 20.16
N GLU A 28 -58.63 -30.77 19.34
CA GLU A 28 -58.23 -29.75 18.41
C GLU A 28 -57.65 -28.60 19.25
N GLU A 29 -56.33 -28.43 19.23
CA GLU A 29 -55.67 -27.18 19.61
C GLU A 29 -55.48 -26.36 18.34
N GLU A 30 -56.26 -25.28 18.25
CA GLU A 30 -56.05 -24.22 17.30
C GLU A 30 -54.61 -23.70 17.47
N THR A 31 -53.77 -24.01 16.52
CA THR A 31 -52.47 -23.34 16.36
C THR A 31 -52.77 -21.92 15.88
N GLU A 32 -52.69 -20.96 16.79
CA GLU A 32 -52.49 -19.55 16.41
C GLU A 32 -51.31 -19.50 15.47
N ALA A 33 -51.57 -19.13 14.23
CA ALA A 33 -50.55 -18.77 13.26
C ALA A 33 -49.77 -17.56 13.84
N GLU A 34 -48.49 -17.75 14.14
CA GLU A 34 -47.58 -16.63 14.31
C GLU A 34 -47.73 -15.68 13.10
N PRO A 35 -47.87 -14.37 13.33
CA PRO A 35 -47.94 -13.43 12.21
C PRO A 35 -46.67 -13.58 11.36
N GLU A 36 -46.85 -13.93 10.10
CA GLU A 36 -45.78 -13.84 9.09
C GLU A 36 -45.17 -12.41 9.23
N ALA A 37 -43.91 -12.33 9.64
CA ALA A 37 -43.16 -11.09 9.66
C ALA A 37 -43.23 -10.52 8.24
N GLU A 38 -43.97 -9.43 8.05
CA GLU A 38 -43.95 -8.66 6.81
C GLU A 38 -42.52 -8.47 6.42
N SER A 39 -42.12 -8.92 5.22
CA SER A 39 -40.76 -8.81 4.75
C SER A 39 -40.39 -7.33 4.75
N GLU A 40 -39.43 -6.94 5.55
CA GLU A 40 -38.96 -5.56 5.73
C GLU A 40 -38.42 -4.97 4.41
N PHE A 41 -38.30 -5.78 3.38
CA PHE A 41 -37.76 -5.48 2.05
C PHE A 41 -38.77 -5.81 0.92
N PRO A 42 -38.77 -5.10 -0.22
CA PRO A 42 -37.79 -4.09 -0.63
C PRO A 42 -37.94 -2.73 0.11
N LYS A 43 -36.82 -2.08 0.39
CA LYS A 43 -36.77 -0.79 1.11
C LYS A 43 -35.93 0.23 0.35
N THR A 44 -36.46 1.44 0.19
CA THR A 44 -35.67 2.56 -0.37
C THR A 44 -34.69 3.06 0.67
N MET A 45 -33.41 3.12 0.31
CA MET A 45 -32.33 3.67 1.14
C MET A 45 -31.44 4.61 0.32
N TYR A 46 -30.67 5.42 1.01
CA TYR A 46 -29.77 6.40 0.42
C TYR A 46 -28.35 6.16 0.90
N VAL A 47 -27.39 6.27 -0.01
CA VAL A 47 -25.96 6.14 0.30
C VAL A 47 -25.52 7.32 1.16
N ASN A 48 -25.04 7.04 2.37
CA ASN A 48 -24.55 8.03 3.34
C ASN A 48 -23.03 7.89 3.58
N SER A 49 -22.30 7.62 2.53
CA SER A 49 -20.83 7.62 2.52
C SER A 49 -20.35 8.68 1.54
N GLU A 50 -19.70 9.73 2.04
CA GLU A 50 -19.25 10.87 1.22
C GLU A 50 -18.24 10.44 0.13
N ASP A 51 -17.51 9.36 0.36
CA ASP A 51 -16.56 8.80 -0.59
C ASP A 51 -17.17 7.77 -1.55
N GLY A 52 -18.50 7.60 -1.51
CA GLY A 52 -19.23 6.56 -2.23
C GLY A 52 -19.27 5.25 -1.44
N LEU A 53 -20.02 4.26 -1.94
CA LEU A 53 -20.21 2.97 -1.29
C LEU A 53 -19.99 1.84 -2.29
N LEU A 54 -19.08 0.93 -1.95
CA LEU A 54 -18.71 -0.18 -2.83
C LEU A 54 -19.84 -1.21 -2.92
N LEU A 55 -20.25 -1.55 -4.14
CA LEU A 55 -21.12 -2.67 -4.47
C LEU A 55 -20.26 -3.88 -4.82
N ARG A 56 -20.41 -4.99 -4.08
CA ARG A 56 -19.54 -6.16 -4.17
C ARG A 56 -20.31 -7.40 -4.64
N LYS A 57 -19.61 -8.40 -5.20
CA LYS A 57 -20.22 -9.67 -5.65
C LYS A 57 -20.86 -10.49 -4.52
N GLY A 58 -20.44 -10.28 -3.27
CA GLY A 58 -20.96 -10.99 -2.11
C GLY A 58 -20.90 -10.15 -0.83
N PRO A 59 -21.59 -10.59 0.25
CA PRO A 59 -21.52 -9.91 1.54
C PRO A 59 -20.12 -10.08 2.15
N GLY A 60 -19.43 -8.97 2.42
CA GLY A 60 -18.09 -8.96 3.00
C GLY A 60 -17.06 -8.17 2.19
N LYS A 61 -16.12 -7.54 2.90
CA LYS A 61 -15.07 -6.68 2.33
C LYS A 61 -14.11 -7.40 1.38
N LYS A 62 -13.99 -8.72 1.49
CA LYS A 62 -13.08 -9.55 0.65
C LYS A 62 -13.66 -9.93 -0.73
N ASN A 63 -14.93 -9.61 -0.99
CA ASN A 63 -15.53 -9.92 -2.28
C ASN A 63 -15.20 -8.83 -3.29
N ASP A 64 -15.00 -9.22 -4.56
CA ASP A 64 -14.71 -8.32 -5.66
C ASP A 64 -15.74 -7.18 -5.76
N VAL A 65 -15.26 -6.00 -6.12
CA VAL A 65 -16.10 -4.84 -6.38
C VAL A 65 -16.75 -4.98 -7.76
N VAL A 66 -18.06 -4.71 -7.82
CA VAL A 66 -18.86 -4.70 -9.06
C VAL A 66 -19.05 -3.29 -9.58
N SER A 67 -19.31 -2.34 -8.67
CA SER A 67 -19.58 -0.93 -8.98
C SER A 67 -19.42 -0.09 -7.71
N VAL A 68 -19.49 1.23 -7.87
CA VAL A 68 -19.50 2.20 -6.78
C VAL A 68 -20.81 2.97 -6.81
N LEU A 69 -21.48 3.04 -5.66
CA LEU A 69 -22.69 3.82 -5.47
C LEU A 69 -22.30 5.21 -4.97
N SER A 70 -22.83 6.25 -5.61
CA SER A 70 -22.51 7.65 -5.28
C SER A 70 -23.15 8.12 -3.97
N TYR A 71 -22.51 9.06 -3.28
CA TYR A 71 -23.10 9.73 -2.12
C TYR A 71 -24.49 10.31 -2.44
N GLY A 72 -25.45 10.08 -1.58
CA GLY A 72 -26.84 10.50 -1.77
C GLY A 72 -27.63 9.71 -2.82
N GLN A 73 -27.03 8.71 -3.47
CA GLN A 73 -27.70 7.86 -4.44
C GLN A 73 -28.84 7.09 -3.79
N GLU A 74 -30.01 7.14 -4.42
CA GLU A 74 -31.16 6.35 -4.02
C GLU A 74 -31.05 4.93 -4.56
N ILE A 75 -31.19 3.93 -3.69
CA ILE A 75 -31.14 2.51 -4.05
C ILE A 75 -32.33 1.77 -3.47
N GLN A 76 -32.73 0.68 -4.14
CA GLN A 76 -33.73 -0.26 -3.64
C GLN A 76 -33.01 -1.47 -3.03
N VAL A 77 -33.03 -1.57 -1.72
CA VAL A 77 -32.53 -2.75 -1.02
C VAL A 77 -33.54 -3.87 -1.16
N GLU A 78 -33.18 -4.94 -1.84
CA GLU A 78 -34.05 -6.11 -2.10
C GLU A 78 -34.03 -7.10 -0.94
N LYS A 79 -32.91 -7.17 -0.20
CA LYS A 79 -32.73 -7.98 1.01
C LYS A 79 -31.52 -7.50 1.80
N ALA A 80 -31.42 -7.87 3.07
CA ALA A 80 -30.26 -7.64 3.91
C ALA A 80 -29.87 -8.91 4.65
N GLU A 81 -28.56 -9.12 4.87
CA GLU A 81 -27.96 -10.28 5.53
C GLU A 81 -26.66 -9.85 6.20
N ASP A 82 -26.49 -10.14 7.48
CA ASP A 82 -25.26 -9.91 8.25
C ASP A 82 -24.65 -8.51 8.10
N GLY A 83 -25.49 -7.47 8.08
CA GLY A 83 -25.03 -6.07 7.93
C GLY A 83 -24.75 -5.65 6.48
N TRP A 84 -25.10 -6.47 5.50
CA TRP A 84 -24.96 -6.18 4.07
C TRP A 84 -26.32 -6.10 3.40
N ALA A 85 -26.49 -5.14 2.52
CA ALA A 85 -27.70 -4.92 1.70
C ALA A 85 -27.45 -5.40 0.27
N TYR A 86 -28.38 -6.17 -0.27
CA TYR A 86 -28.37 -6.56 -1.68
C TYR A 86 -29.23 -5.62 -2.50
N THR A 87 -28.69 -5.12 -3.58
CA THR A 87 -29.35 -4.15 -4.45
C THR A 87 -28.97 -4.32 -5.92
N SER A 88 -29.75 -3.72 -6.80
CA SER A 88 -29.48 -3.64 -8.24
C SER A 88 -29.53 -2.18 -8.67
N VAL A 89 -28.42 -1.68 -9.22
CA VAL A 89 -28.27 -0.29 -9.67
C VAL A 89 -27.63 -0.27 -11.05
N ASP A 90 -28.23 0.41 -12.01
CA ASP A 90 -27.74 0.57 -13.39
C ASP A 90 -27.34 -0.76 -14.06
N GLY A 91 -28.08 -1.82 -13.76
CA GLY A 91 -27.83 -3.17 -14.28
C GLY A 91 -26.79 -3.99 -13.50
N ASN A 92 -26.07 -3.39 -12.59
CA ASN A 92 -25.13 -4.04 -11.69
C ASN A 92 -25.86 -4.55 -10.43
N LYS A 93 -25.63 -5.82 -10.06
CA LYS A 93 -26.22 -6.45 -8.87
C LYS A 93 -25.11 -6.80 -7.89
N GLY A 94 -25.36 -6.53 -6.61
CA GLY A 94 -24.38 -6.85 -5.60
C GLY A 94 -24.77 -6.48 -4.18
N TRP A 95 -23.80 -6.53 -3.30
CA TRP A 95 -23.92 -6.29 -1.87
C TRP A 95 -23.16 -5.03 -1.48
N CYS A 96 -23.76 -4.17 -0.68
CA CYS A 96 -23.12 -3.02 -0.07
C CYS A 96 -23.34 -3.03 1.45
N SER A 97 -22.46 -2.37 2.20
CA SER A 97 -22.57 -2.34 3.66
C SER A 97 -23.74 -1.48 4.12
N MET A 98 -24.60 -2.03 4.97
CA MET A 98 -25.73 -1.34 5.59
C MET A 98 -25.32 -0.16 6.48
N GLU A 99 -24.10 -0.20 7.02
CA GLU A 99 -23.53 0.84 7.88
C GLU A 99 -23.50 2.22 7.19
N TYR A 100 -23.37 2.22 5.86
CA TYR A 100 -23.29 3.41 5.02
C TYR A 100 -24.60 3.73 4.27
N LEU A 101 -25.71 3.19 4.74
CA LEU A 101 -27.03 3.47 4.19
C LEU A 101 -27.93 4.16 5.22
N THR A 102 -28.75 5.08 4.78
CA THR A 102 -29.81 5.70 5.58
C THR A 102 -31.18 5.57 4.90
N ALA A 103 -32.22 5.36 5.69
CA ALA A 103 -33.60 5.36 5.18
C ALA A 103 -34.16 6.79 5.01
N ASN A 104 -33.52 7.78 5.59
CA ASN A 104 -33.99 9.15 5.60
C ASN A 104 -33.13 10.04 4.69
N LYS A 105 -33.67 10.48 3.58
CA LYS A 105 -33.00 11.40 2.64
C LYS A 105 -32.53 12.71 3.31
N GLY A 106 -33.17 13.10 4.38
CA GLY A 106 -32.81 14.30 5.16
C GLY A 106 -31.51 14.17 5.94
N ASP A 107 -30.99 12.93 6.13
CA ASP A 107 -29.71 12.67 6.78
C ASP A 107 -28.54 12.89 5.82
N ILE A 108 -28.80 12.91 4.51
CA ILE A 108 -27.86 13.26 3.48
C ILE A 108 -27.64 14.78 3.55
N LYS A 109 -26.61 15.20 4.25
CA LYS A 109 -26.19 16.59 4.29
C LYS A 109 -25.54 16.95 2.96
N ALA A 110 -25.85 18.14 2.43
CA ALA A 110 -25.02 18.72 1.38
C ALA A 110 -23.59 18.76 1.93
N SER A 111 -22.66 18.02 1.31
CA SER A 111 -21.29 17.93 1.83
C SER A 111 -20.68 19.33 1.85
N ASP A 112 -20.18 19.76 3.01
CA ASP A 112 -19.46 21.05 3.15
C ASP A 112 -18.15 21.09 2.31
N LYS A 113 -17.80 19.98 1.63
CA LYS A 113 -16.71 19.90 0.64
C LYS A 113 -16.94 20.81 -0.58
N SER A 114 -18.14 21.35 -0.79
CA SER A 114 -18.46 22.23 -1.94
C SER A 114 -18.01 23.69 -1.78
N ALA A 115 -17.41 24.06 -0.67
CA ALA A 115 -17.11 25.46 -0.38
C ALA A 115 -15.76 25.99 -0.89
N SER A 116 -14.86 25.15 -1.45
CA SER A 116 -13.52 25.60 -1.86
C SER A 116 -13.12 25.36 -3.32
N SER A 117 -13.93 24.70 -4.15
CA SER A 117 -13.67 24.69 -5.60
C SER A 117 -14.95 24.64 -6.42
N LYS A 118 -14.98 25.42 -7.51
CA LYS A 118 -16.05 25.40 -8.53
C LYS A 118 -16.04 24.15 -9.41
N ALA A 119 -15.31 23.08 -9.06
CA ALA A 119 -15.20 21.87 -9.85
C ALA A 119 -16.39 20.95 -9.58
N ASP A 120 -17.02 20.47 -10.64
CA ASP A 120 -18.05 19.44 -10.57
C ASP A 120 -17.40 18.10 -10.13
N PRO A 121 -17.81 17.49 -9.01
CA PRO A 121 -17.19 16.27 -8.50
C PRO A 121 -17.40 15.03 -9.43
N ASN A 122 -18.30 15.12 -10.41
CA ASN A 122 -18.58 14.08 -11.40
C ASN A 122 -17.98 14.41 -12.79
N LYS A 123 -17.22 15.47 -12.90
CA LYS A 123 -16.56 15.83 -14.14
C LYS A 123 -15.09 15.46 -14.07
N LEU A 124 -14.64 14.66 -15.06
CA LEU A 124 -13.23 14.33 -15.17
C LEU A 124 -12.37 15.59 -15.30
N VAL A 125 -11.39 15.68 -14.43
CA VAL A 125 -10.37 16.74 -14.44
C VAL A 125 -9.17 16.18 -15.21
N GLU A 126 -8.80 16.82 -16.30
CA GLU A 126 -7.60 16.49 -17.05
C GLU A 126 -6.36 17.00 -16.32
N PRO A 127 -5.24 16.26 -16.35
CA PRO A 127 -4.00 16.68 -15.70
C PRO A 127 -3.42 17.94 -16.34
N THR A 128 -2.85 18.84 -15.52
CA THR A 128 -2.07 19.98 -16.02
C THR A 128 -0.62 19.58 -16.31
N ASN A 129 -0.13 18.56 -15.58
CA ASN A 129 1.16 17.94 -15.83
C ASN A 129 0.95 16.60 -16.52
N THR A 130 1.46 16.43 -17.72
CA THR A 130 1.34 15.21 -18.51
C THR A 130 2.70 14.55 -18.69
N SER A 131 2.74 13.22 -18.50
CA SER A 131 3.94 12.43 -18.78
C SER A 131 4.00 12.06 -20.26
N VAL A 132 5.12 12.33 -20.92
CA VAL A 132 5.28 12.13 -22.36
C VAL A 132 5.42 10.64 -22.72
N GLU A 133 6.12 9.87 -21.88
CA GLU A 133 6.31 8.41 -22.06
C GLU A 133 5.56 7.59 -21.00
N GLY A 134 5.09 8.25 -19.93
CA GLY A 134 4.39 7.63 -18.80
C GLY A 134 5.29 6.75 -17.95
N TYR A 135 5.09 6.80 -16.63
CA TYR A 135 5.76 5.89 -15.71
C TYR A 135 4.89 4.65 -15.50
N HIS A 136 5.53 3.48 -15.58
CA HIS A 136 4.86 2.22 -15.28
C HIS A 136 4.89 1.96 -13.78
N GLY A 137 3.81 1.44 -13.25
CA GLY A 137 3.70 1.10 -11.85
C GLY A 137 2.51 0.21 -11.58
N TYR A 138 2.29 -0.12 -10.33
CA TYR A 138 1.18 -0.97 -9.91
C TYR A 138 0.52 -0.44 -8.64
N VAL A 139 -0.72 -0.82 -8.45
CA VAL A 139 -1.48 -0.52 -7.22
C VAL A 139 -1.01 -1.43 -6.08
N ASP A 140 -0.58 -0.86 -4.97
CA ASP A 140 -0.26 -1.58 -3.72
C ASP A 140 -1.30 -1.26 -2.64
N SER A 141 -2.48 -1.85 -2.80
CA SER A 141 -3.61 -1.67 -1.89
C SER A 141 -4.44 -2.95 -1.84
N PRO A 142 -4.32 -3.77 -0.77
CA PRO A 142 -5.01 -5.07 -0.66
C PRO A 142 -6.53 -5.00 -0.77
N GLU A 143 -7.13 -3.85 -0.47
CA GLU A 143 -8.57 -3.62 -0.59
C GLU A 143 -8.98 -3.02 -1.95
N GLY A 144 -8.00 -2.80 -2.85
CA GLY A 144 -8.14 -2.03 -4.09
C GLY A 144 -8.02 -0.52 -3.84
N LEU A 145 -7.83 0.24 -4.92
CA LEU A 145 -7.58 1.67 -4.89
C LEU A 145 -8.68 2.43 -5.63
N ASN A 146 -9.29 3.42 -4.97
CA ASN A 146 -10.32 4.25 -5.57
C ASN A 146 -9.73 5.12 -6.70
N MET A 147 -10.32 5.01 -7.90
CA MET A 147 -10.04 5.90 -9.03
C MET A 147 -11.15 6.97 -9.10
N ARG A 148 -10.79 8.25 -9.17
CA ARG A 148 -11.69 9.37 -9.00
C ARG A 148 -11.73 10.29 -10.22
N TYR A 149 -12.78 11.11 -10.34
CA TYR A 149 -12.92 12.12 -11.39
C TYR A 149 -11.89 13.26 -11.34
N GLY A 150 -11.17 13.42 -10.25
CA GLY A 150 -10.16 14.48 -10.10
C GLY A 150 -9.19 14.21 -8.96
N PRO A 151 -8.10 14.99 -8.88
CA PRO A 151 -7.08 14.84 -7.84
C PRO A 151 -7.62 15.35 -6.50
N GLY A 152 -8.03 14.42 -5.64
CA GLY A 152 -8.52 14.71 -4.32
C GLY A 152 -9.74 13.90 -3.91
N GLU A 153 -9.92 13.70 -2.61
CA GLU A 153 -11.03 12.96 -2.02
C GLU A 153 -12.40 13.63 -2.23
N LYS A 154 -12.40 14.93 -2.56
CA LYS A 154 -13.61 15.68 -2.90
C LYS A 154 -14.28 15.26 -4.23
N PHE A 155 -13.56 14.53 -5.07
CA PHE A 155 -14.08 14.02 -6.33
C PHE A 155 -14.67 12.61 -6.15
N ASN A 156 -15.78 12.36 -6.82
CA ASN A 156 -16.46 11.07 -6.76
C ASN A 156 -15.63 9.96 -7.41
N ILE A 157 -15.85 8.73 -6.93
CA ILE A 157 -15.18 7.53 -7.43
C ILE A 157 -15.78 7.14 -8.79
N ILE A 158 -14.91 6.81 -9.75
CA ILE A 158 -15.27 6.27 -11.08
C ILE A 158 -15.28 4.75 -11.04
N ASP A 159 -14.20 4.16 -10.49
CA ASP A 159 -13.98 2.71 -10.43
C ASP A 159 -13.05 2.40 -9.24
N VAL A 160 -12.85 1.12 -8.96
CA VAL A 160 -11.85 0.64 -8.00
C VAL A 160 -10.84 -0.22 -8.75
N VAL A 161 -9.60 0.21 -8.71
CA VAL A 161 -8.48 -0.52 -9.31
C VAL A 161 -8.05 -1.62 -8.33
N PRO A 162 -8.05 -2.91 -8.74
CA PRO A 162 -7.61 -3.99 -7.88
C PRO A 162 -6.16 -3.87 -7.44
N ASP A 163 -5.84 -4.51 -6.31
CA ASP A 163 -4.45 -4.67 -5.87
C ASP A 163 -3.58 -5.31 -6.95
N LYS A 164 -2.32 -4.86 -7.04
CA LYS A 164 -1.32 -5.33 -8.01
C LYS A 164 -1.72 -5.14 -9.50
N THR A 165 -2.70 -4.30 -9.78
CA THR A 165 -2.99 -3.90 -11.16
C THR A 165 -1.88 -3.01 -11.68
N GLU A 166 -1.25 -3.42 -12.77
CA GLU A 166 -0.29 -2.60 -13.51
C GLU A 166 -0.99 -1.48 -14.26
N LEU A 167 -0.45 -0.28 -14.17
CA LEU A 167 -0.97 0.93 -14.81
C LEU A 167 0.19 1.77 -15.34
N THR A 168 -0.14 2.66 -16.27
CA THR A 168 0.77 3.69 -16.74
C THR A 168 0.29 5.05 -16.24
N GLU A 169 1.17 5.82 -15.63
CA GLU A 169 0.95 7.21 -15.32
C GLU A 169 0.85 8.02 -16.60
N LEU A 170 -0.24 8.74 -16.79
CA LEU A 170 -0.47 9.62 -17.93
C LEU A 170 -0.35 11.09 -17.58
N GLY A 171 -0.27 11.38 -16.27
CA GLY A 171 -0.11 12.70 -15.72
C GLY A 171 -0.19 12.70 -14.21
N TRP A 172 0.13 13.82 -13.58
CA TRP A 172 0.18 13.93 -12.13
C TRP A 172 -0.21 15.33 -11.63
N GLU A 173 -0.72 15.37 -10.42
CA GLU A 173 -1.03 16.55 -9.64
C GLU A 173 -0.77 16.21 -8.16
N GLU A 174 -0.31 17.12 -7.37
CA GLU A 174 -0.04 17.11 -5.94
C GLU A 174 -0.58 15.87 -5.15
N GLY A 175 0.19 14.75 -5.15
CA GLY A 175 -0.16 13.50 -4.46
C GLY A 175 -1.16 12.58 -5.19
N TRP A 176 -1.47 12.87 -6.48
CA TRP A 176 -2.40 12.11 -7.31
C TRP A 176 -1.79 11.79 -8.66
N VAL A 177 -2.09 10.58 -9.17
CA VAL A 177 -1.64 10.08 -10.47
C VAL A 177 -2.85 9.89 -11.38
N TYR A 178 -2.76 10.41 -12.60
CA TYR A 178 -3.77 10.24 -13.65
C TYR A 178 -3.44 9.00 -14.46
N VAL A 179 -4.37 8.07 -14.51
CA VAL A 179 -4.18 6.76 -15.13
C VAL A 179 -5.36 6.38 -16.00
N GLN A 180 -5.14 5.38 -16.88
CA GLN A 180 -6.21 4.66 -17.55
C GLN A 180 -6.37 3.28 -16.92
N TYR A 181 -7.59 2.93 -16.52
CA TYR A 181 -7.95 1.59 -16.08
C TYR A 181 -9.20 1.13 -16.83
N LYS A 182 -9.10 0.00 -17.55
CA LYS A 182 -10.11 -0.45 -18.52
C LYS A 182 -10.38 0.66 -19.57
N ASP A 183 -11.66 1.04 -19.72
CA ASP A 183 -12.08 2.09 -20.67
C ASP A 183 -12.19 3.48 -19.98
N ASN A 184 -11.84 3.59 -18.70
CA ASN A 184 -11.98 4.81 -17.92
C ASN A 184 -10.63 5.47 -17.65
N TYR A 185 -10.63 6.80 -17.66
CA TYR A 185 -9.52 7.62 -17.19
C TYR A 185 -9.89 8.20 -15.81
N GLY A 186 -8.91 8.37 -14.95
CA GLY A 186 -9.16 8.95 -13.63
C GLY A 186 -7.91 9.08 -12.77
N TRP A 187 -8.10 9.54 -11.56
CA TRP A 187 -7.09 9.87 -10.59
C TRP A 187 -7.04 8.85 -9.47
N ILE A 188 -5.86 8.32 -9.19
CA ILE A 188 -5.57 7.46 -8.04
C ILE A 188 -4.61 8.18 -7.10
N ASN A 189 -4.65 7.82 -5.81
CA ASN A 189 -3.73 8.41 -4.83
C ASN A 189 -2.33 7.84 -5.06
N ALA A 190 -1.34 8.72 -5.27
CA ALA A 190 0.04 8.38 -5.57
C ALA A 190 0.72 7.54 -4.47
N HIS A 191 0.28 7.68 -3.20
CA HIS A 191 0.83 6.88 -2.10
C HIS A 191 0.67 5.37 -2.28
N TYR A 192 -0.36 4.93 -3.01
CA TYR A 192 -0.66 3.52 -3.28
C TYR A 192 -0.30 3.09 -4.71
N PHE A 193 0.38 3.95 -5.46
CA PHE A 193 0.88 3.64 -6.80
C PHE A 193 2.38 3.45 -6.72
N MET A 194 2.82 2.19 -6.71
CA MET A 194 4.23 1.82 -6.68
C MET A 194 4.78 1.84 -8.08
N LEU A 195 5.77 2.67 -8.31
CA LEU A 195 6.41 2.79 -9.61
C LEU A 195 7.35 1.61 -9.88
N GLU A 196 7.35 1.13 -11.11
CA GLU A 196 8.41 0.25 -11.57
C GLU A 196 9.66 1.08 -11.83
N GLY A 197 10.72 0.80 -11.08
CA GLY A 197 12.01 1.48 -11.25
C GLY A 197 12.19 2.79 -10.49
N GLY A 198 11.16 3.31 -9.82
CA GLY A 198 11.27 4.49 -8.97
C GLY A 198 12.24 4.30 -7.80
N LYS A 199 12.75 5.41 -7.26
CA LYS A 199 13.62 5.38 -6.07
C LYS A 199 12.78 5.49 -4.82
N GLU A 200 12.79 4.40 -4.06
CA GLU A 200 12.06 4.30 -2.81
C GLU A 200 12.99 4.44 -1.62
N LYS A 201 12.53 5.20 -0.64
CA LYS A 201 13.22 5.36 0.63
C LYS A 201 14.67 5.84 0.57
N PRO A 202 15.15 6.68 -0.38
CA PRO A 202 16.46 7.27 -0.20
C PRO A 202 16.47 8.18 1.03
N VAL A 203 17.42 7.91 1.94
CA VAL A 203 17.66 8.71 3.15
C VAL A 203 19.11 9.15 3.20
N ILE A 204 19.35 10.41 3.58
CA ILE A 204 20.68 11.02 3.62
C ILE A 204 21.00 11.40 5.05
N TYR A 205 22.02 10.77 5.62
CA TYR A 205 22.61 11.10 6.92
C TYR A 205 23.83 11.99 6.73
N LEU A 206 23.97 12.97 7.61
CA LEU A 206 25.08 13.91 7.63
C LEU A 206 25.82 13.81 8.96
N TYR A 207 27.10 13.44 8.93
CA TYR A 207 27.94 13.28 10.11
C TYR A 207 29.16 14.22 10.05
N PRO A 208 29.00 15.52 10.32
CA PRO A 208 30.13 16.45 10.37
C PRO A 208 30.89 16.28 11.69
N GLU A 209 32.19 16.59 11.70
CA GLU A 209 33.01 16.55 12.94
C GLU A 209 32.59 17.57 14.00
N LYS A 210 31.90 18.62 13.61
CA LYS A 210 31.30 19.63 14.47
C LYS A 210 29.98 20.12 13.88
N THR A 211 29.12 20.68 14.72
CA THR A 211 27.86 21.27 14.23
C THR A 211 28.14 22.23 13.07
N THR A 212 27.53 21.94 11.93
CA THR A 212 27.82 22.60 10.65
C THR A 212 26.51 22.87 9.90
N ASP A 213 26.44 24.08 9.31
CA ASP A 213 25.38 24.38 8.35
C ASP A 213 25.69 23.68 7.03
N VAL A 214 24.74 22.90 6.52
CA VAL A 214 24.92 22.13 5.32
C VAL A 214 23.77 22.42 4.35
N ASN A 215 24.10 22.64 3.08
CA ASN A 215 23.15 22.59 1.98
C ASN A 215 23.30 21.24 1.29
N VAL A 216 22.19 20.58 1.07
CA VAL A 216 22.11 19.29 0.33
C VAL A 216 21.19 19.49 -0.84
N ARG A 217 21.63 19.04 -2.02
CA ARG A 217 20.81 19.06 -3.24
C ARG A 217 20.87 17.72 -3.94
N ILE A 218 19.68 17.20 -4.30
CA ILE A 218 19.53 16.08 -5.24
C ILE A 218 19.10 16.65 -6.59
N THR A 219 19.76 16.20 -7.64
CA THR A 219 19.39 16.53 -9.03
C THR A 219 19.00 15.24 -9.74
N LEU A 220 17.74 15.10 -10.09
CA LEU A 220 17.25 13.95 -10.87
C LEU A 220 17.61 14.16 -12.34
N ALA A 221 18.16 13.12 -12.99
CA ALA A 221 18.42 13.14 -14.43
C ALA A 221 17.10 13.02 -15.22
N ASP A 222 16.12 12.30 -14.64
CA ASP A 222 14.77 12.11 -15.16
C ASP A 222 13.80 11.99 -13.98
N GLY A 223 12.50 12.20 -14.21
CA GLY A 223 11.47 12.07 -13.20
C GLY A 223 11.26 13.25 -12.29
N ASN A 224 10.47 13.03 -11.25
CA ASN A 224 10.07 14.07 -10.30
C ASN A 224 10.14 13.55 -8.87
N PHE A 225 10.34 14.44 -7.91
CA PHE A 225 10.19 14.10 -6.51
C PHE A 225 8.72 13.80 -6.19
N THR A 226 8.47 12.67 -5.54
CA THR A 226 7.14 12.30 -5.04
C THR A 226 6.98 12.65 -3.57
N GLN A 227 8.08 12.63 -2.82
CA GLN A 227 8.10 12.99 -1.41
C GLN A 227 9.46 13.55 -1.00
N CYS A 228 9.45 14.58 -0.12
CA CYS A 228 10.63 15.14 0.50
C CYS A 228 10.35 15.44 1.98
N ILE A 229 11.25 15.01 2.88
CA ILE A 229 11.20 15.33 4.32
C ILE A 229 12.62 15.70 4.80
N PRO A 230 12.88 16.92 5.27
CA PRO A 230 11.97 18.09 5.34
C PRO A 230 11.33 18.42 3.99
N GLU A 231 10.15 19.06 4.02
CA GLU A 231 9.45 19.49 2.81
C GLU A 231 10.37 20.34 1.91
N GLY A 232 10.40 20.03 0.62
CA GLY A 232 11.27 20.67 -0.36
C GLY A 232 11.11 20.05 -1.75
N ASP A 233 11.90 20.57 -2.69
CA ASP A 233 11.95 20.14 -4.10
C ASP A 233 13.34 19.59 -4.47
N GLY A 234 13.94 18.83 -3.56
CA GLY A 234 15.29 18.26 -3.74
C GLY A 234 16.43 19.15 -3.24
N GLU A 235 16.14 20.26 -2.56
CA GLU A 235 17.16 21.08 -1.92
C GLU A 235 16.81 21.38 -0.46
N TRP A 236 17.77 21.15 0.44
CA TRP A 236 17.60 21.33 1.88
C TRP A 236 18.74 22.13 2.49
N ASN A 237 18.39 23.04 3.39
CA ASN A 237 19.33 23.81 4.21
C ASN A 237 19.15 23.41 5.67
N VAL A 238 20.09 22.67 6.21
CA VAL A 238 20.02 22.12 7.56
C VAL A 238 21.26 22.50 8.38
N THR A 239 21.11 22.49 9.70
CA THR A 239 22.24 22.47 10.63
C THR A 239 22.40 21.01 11.08
N ALA A 240 23.50 20.37 10.71
CA ALA A 240 23.86 19.00 11.06
C ALA A 240 24.75 18.96 12.30
N ALA A 241 24.43 18.10 13.25
CA ALA A 241 25.26 17.84 14.43
C ALA A 241 26.12 16.57 14.25
N PRO A 242 27.22 16.40 15.00
CA PRO A 242 28.10 15.23 14.86
C PRO A 242 27.43 13.88 15.13
N ASP A 243 26.34 13.86 15.88
CA ASP A 243 25.52 12.67 16.16
C ASP A 243 24.51 12.34 15.05
N GLY A 244 24.53 13.09 13.95
CA GLY A 244 23.65 12.90 12.80
C GLY A 244 22.32 13.62 12.88
N LYS A 245 21.98 14.29 14.00
CA LYS A 245 20.74 15.07 14.10
C LYS A 245 20.78 16.30 13.21
N LEU A 246 19.71 16.52 12.49
CA LEU A 246 19.53 17.62 11.55
C LEU A 246 18.47 18.59 12.09
N THR A 247 18.75 19.88 11.99
CA THR A 247 17.73 20.91 12.23
C THR A 247 17.48 21.67 10.93
N ASP A 248 16.27 21.55 10.40
CA ASP A 248 15.87 22.30 9.21
C ASP A 248 15.85 23.81 9.50
N LYS A 249 16.55 24.58 8.69
CA LYS A 249 16.72 26.02 8.91
C LYS A 249 15.45 26.82 8.62
N ALA A 250 14.56 26.31 7.79
CA ALA A 250 13.32 26.98 7.45
C ALA A 250 12.27 26.86 8.57
N THR A 251 12.17 25.69 9.18
CA THR A 251 11.11 25.38 10.16
C THR A 251 11.60 25.27 11.60
N GLY A 252 12.92 25.06 11.81
CA GLY A 252 13.52 24.76 13.11
C GLY A 252 13.20 23.37 13.65
N LYS A 253 12.55 22.51 12.86
CA LYS A 253 12.25 21.11 13.25
C LYS A 253 13.50 20.25 13.13
N THR A 254 13.55 19.19 13.96
CA THR A 254 14.66 18.23 13.98
C THR A 254 14.28 16.94 13.29
N TYR A 255 15.27 16.33 12.61
CA TYR A 255 15.15 15.10 11.85
C TYR A 255 16.39 14.23 12.08
N ASP A 256 16.26 12.93 11.83
CA ASP A 256 17.37 11.98 11.89
C ASP A 256 18.12 11.89 10.55
N TYR A 257 17.46 12.21 9.45
CA TYR A 257 17.98 12.21 8.09
C TYR A 257 17.14 13.12 7.18
N ILE A 258 17.62 13.38 5.99
CA ILE A 258 16.82 13.87 4.87
C ILE A 258 16.26 12.65 4.15
N PHE A 259 14.97 12.66 3.89
CA PHE A 259 14.28 11.61 3.13
C PHE A 259 13.74 12.18 1.83
N TRP A 260 13.83 11.39 0.75
CA TRP A 260 13.20 11.73 -0.51
C TRP A 260 12.78 10.49 -1.29
N GLU A 261 11.84 10.64 -2.18
CA GLU A 261 11.41 9.62 -3.15
C GLU A 261 11.21 10.28 -4.50
N SER A 262 11.38 9.53 -5.56
CA SER A 262 11.18 10.02 -6.92
C SER A 262 10.55 8.97 -7.81
N THR A 263 9.92 9.48 -8.88
CA THR A 263 9.58 8.69 -10.06
C THR A 263 10.73 8.79 -11.04
N ASP A 264 11.12 7.70 -11.66
CA ASP A 264 12.02 7.70 -12.83
C ASP A 264 11.95 6.37 -13.58
N ASN A 265 12.51 6.34 -14.80
CA ASN A 265 12.64 5.17 -15.65
C ASN A 265 14.08 4.60 -15.61
N THR A 266 14.72 4.59 -14.44
CA THR A 266 16.08 4.10 -14.32
C THR A 266 16.15 2.60 -14.67
N GLU A 267 16.88 2.27 -15.72
CA GLU A 267 17.24 0.90 -16.02
C GLU A 267 18.39 0.45 -15.13
N TYR A 268 18.15 -0.58 -14.31
CA TYR A 268 19.15 -1.13 -13.42
C TYR A 268 20.01 -2.19 -14.12
N ASP A 269 21.30 -2.26 -13.71
CA ASP A 269 22.24 -3.28 -14.21
C ASP A 269 22.08 -4.58 -13.40
N TRP A 270 21.75 -5.65 -14.08
CA TRP A 270 21.58 -7.00 -13.52
C TRP A 270 22.70 -7.96 -13.89
N SER A 271 23.81 -7.47 -14.44
CA SER A 271 24.97 -8.29 -14.82
C SER A 271 25.69 -8.90 -13.62
N GLU A 272 25.64 -8.24 -12.46
CA GLU A 272 26.18 -8.68 -11.19
C GLU A 272 25.14 -8.61 -10.09
N GLY A 273 25.21 -9.48 -9.08
CA GLY A 273 24.27 -9.48 -7.98
C GLY A 273 24.32 -10.74 -7.11
N TYR A 274 23.25 -10.92 -6.36
CA TYR A 274 23.07 -12.03 -5.43
C TYR A 274 21.70 -12.66 -5.61
N VAL A 275 21.66 -13.99 -5.63
CA VAL A 275 20.39 -14.73 -5.56
C VAL A 275 20.18 -15.15 -4.12
N VAL A 276 19.13 -14.63 -3.50
CA VAL A 276 18.85 -14.78 -2.07
C VAL A 276 17.44 -15.30 -1.88
N LYS A 277 17.26 -16.37 -1.09
CA LYS A 277 15.92 -16.79 -0.68
C LYS A 277 15.30 -15.73 0.24
N GLY A 278 13.98 -15.51 0.11
CA GLY A 278 13.28 -14.60 1.01
C GLY A 278 13.54 -14.93 2.48
N SER A 279 13.47 -16.22 2.85
CA SER A 279 13.76 -16.70 4.22
C SER A 279 15.20 -16.49 4.71
N GLU A 280 16.13 -16.17 3.83
CA GLU A 280 17.56 -15.94 4.12
C GLU A 280 17.93 -14.44 3.98
N ALA A 281 16.98 -13.59 3.58
CA ALA A 281 17.21 -12.18 3.26
C ALA A 281 17.78 -11.38 4.44
N GLU A 282 17.27 -11.60 5.67
CA GLU A 282 17.78 -10.90 6.85
C GLU A 282 19.26 -11.23 7.10
N VAL A 283 19.62 -12.51 7.05
CA VAL A 283 21.01 -12.95 7.27
C VAL A 283 21.94 -12.38 6.20
N PHE A 284 21.46 -12.35 4.96
CA PHE A 284 22.20 -11.77 3.84
C PHE A 284 22.44 -10.28 4.06
N LEU A 285 21.38 -9.51 4.35
CA LEU A 285 21.49 -8.06 4.53
C LEU A 285 22.37 -7.70 5.74
N ARG A 286 22.22 -8.40 6.87
CA ARG A 286 23.07 -8.20 8.07
C ARG A 286 24.54 -8.53 7.81
N GLY A 287 24.84 -9.35 6.80
CA GLY A 287 26.22 -9.62 6.38
C GLY A 287 26.77 -8.56 5.45
N ILE A 288 26.05 -8.24 4.37
CA ILE A 288 26.57 -7.42 3.26
C ILE A 288 26.59 -5.91 3.56
N LEU A 289 25.57 -5.37 4.24
CA LEU A 289 25.45 -3.93 4.46
C LEU A 289 26.59 -3.34 5.32
N PRO A 290 27.02 -4.01 6.41
CA PRO A 290 28.23 -3.58 7.15
C PRO A 290 29.50 -3.68 6.31
N GLU A 291 29.65 -4.71 5.44
CA GLU A 291 30.79 -4.81 4.52
C GLU A 291 30.85 -3.64 3.54
N MET A 292 29.69 -3.13 3.13
CA MET A 292 29.58 -1.92 2.30
C MET A 292 29.87 -0.63 3.06
N GLY A 293 29.88 -0.65 4.40
CA GLY A 293 30.23 0.49 5.25
C GLY A 293 29.05 1.17 5.96
N LEU A 294 27.84 0.59 5.93
CA LEU A 294 26.73 1.10 6.72
C LEU A 294 26.94 0.81 8.22
N ALA A 295 26.65 1.79 9.07
CA ALA A 295 26.66 1.65 10.52
C ALA A 295 25.42 0.90 11.01
N GLU A 296 25.44 0.42 12.28
CA GLU A 296 24.38 -0.42 12.82
C GLU A 296 22.99 0.22 12.78
N ASN A 297 22.88 1.49 13.10
CA ASN A 297 21.63 2.23 13.02
C ASN A 297 21.12 2.35 11.58
N GLU A 298 22.02 2.57 10.61
CA GLU A 298 21.69 2.76 9.20
C GLU A 298 21.23 1.44 8.55
N TYR A 299 21.98 0.34 8.75
CA TYR A 299 21.57 -0.93 8.16
C TYR A 299 20.38 -1.57 8.88
N THR A 300 20.16 -1.28 10.16
CA THR A 300 18.96 -1.75 10.86
C THR A 300 17.71 -1.11 10.27
N GLU A 301 17.72 0.21 10.05
CA GLU A 301 16.61 0.91 9.42
C GLU A 301 16.40 0.48 7.96
N PHE A 302 17.49 0.23 7.22
CA PHE A 302 17.42 -0.35 5.88
C PHE A 302 16.71 -1.72 5.90
N ILE A 303 17.11 -2.61 6.81
CA ILE A 303 16.54 -3.96 6.94
C ILE A 303 15.07 -3.87 7.34
N ASP A 304 14.72 -3.05 8.33
CA ASP A 304 13.34 -2.88 8.79
C ASP A 304 12.39 -2.47 7.65
N TYR A 305 12.89 -1.67 6.71
CA TYR A 305 12.10 -1.23 5.55
C TYR A 305 12.01 -2.30 4.44
N TRP A 306 13.15 -2.91 4.05
CA TRP A 306 13.20 -3.76 2.86
C TRP A 306 12.91 -5.24 3.14
N LEU A 307 13.23 -5.75 4.33
CA LEU A 307 13.07 -7.17 4.67
C LEU A 307 11.65 -7.69 4.47
N PRO A 308 10.57 -7.00 4.90
CA PRO A 308 9.20 -7.49 4.71
C PRO A 308 8.80 -7.68 3.23
N ARG A 309 9.47 -6.99 2.30
CA ARG A 309 9.25 -7.14 0.86
C ARG A 309 10.03 -8.33 0.30
N LEU A 310 11.30 -8.45 0.67
CA LEU A 310 12.17 -9.55 0.25
C LEU A 310 11.65 -10.91 0.74
N GLU A 311 11.11 -10.98 1.96
CA GLU A 311 10.58 -12.21 2.55
C GLU A 311 9.32 -12.73 1.86
N LYS A 312 8.59 -11.90 1.12
CA LYS A 312 7.41 -12.31 0.33
C LYS A 312 7.78 -13.20 -0.86
N ASN A 313 9.00 -13.08 -1.36
CA ASN A 313 9.47 -13.77 -2.56
C ASN A 313 10.14 -15.11 -2.18
N GLU A 314 9.97 -16.15 -3.00
CA GLU A 314 10.69 -17.39 -2.81
C GLU A 314 12.20 -17.18 -3.01
N TYR A 315 12.56 -16.46 -4.09
CA TYR A 315 13.92 -16.00 -4.37
C TYR A 315 13.89 -14.54 -4.83
N ASN A 316 14.95 -13.82 -4.49
CA ASN A 316 15.23 -12.47 -4.94
C ASN A 316 16.53 -12.46 -5.74
N LEU A 317 16.52 -11.76 -6.87
CA LEU A 317 17.75 -11.29 -7.49
C LEU A 317 17.99 -9.87 -6.97
N ILE A 318 19.08 -9.71 -6.21
CA ILE A 318 19.45 -8.44 -5.56
C ILE A 318 20.73 -7.92 -6.21
N THR A 319 20.75 -6.64 -6.55
CA THR A 319 21.95 -5.93 -7.00
C THR A 319 22.09 -4.60 -6.27
N PHE A 320 23.34 -4.15 -6.07
CA PHE A 320 23.62 -2.82 -5.52
C PHE A 320 24.13 -1.93 -6.65
N GLN A 321 23.36 -0.89 -6.95
CA GLN A 321 23.61 0.03 -8.05
C GLN A 321 24.54 1.16 -7.59
N THR A 322 25.65 1.38 -8.25
CA THR A 322 26.57 2.49 -7.96
C THR A 322 26.48 3.56 -9.04
N ASP A 323 26.95 3.22 -10.24
CA ASP A 323 27.06 4.20 -11.34
C ASP A 323 25.68 4.64 -11.85
N ARG A 324 24.80 3.68 -12.12
CA ARG A 324 23.43 3.98 -12.59
C ARG A 324 22.65 4.85 -11.61
N TYR A 325 22.80 4.57 -10.31
CA TYR A 325 22.15 5.36 -9.28
C TYR A 325 22.73 6.79 -9.22
N THR A 326 24.05 6.94 -9.23
CA THR A 326 24.70 8.25 -9.16
C THR A 326 24.49 9.08 -10.41
N GLU A 327 24.36 8.46 -11.58
CA GLU A 327 24.00 9.12 -12.83
C GLU A 327 22.54 9.59 -12.83
N SER A 328 21.63 8.80 -12.27
CA SER A 328 20.21 9.11 -12.25
C SER A 328 19.79 10.09 -11.14
N ALA A 329 20.54 10.15 -10.04
CA ALA A 329 20.31 11.07 -8.93
C ALA A 329 21.63 11.66 -8.44
N GLY A 330 22.00 12.83 -8.97
CA GLY A 330 23.19 13.58 -8.55
C GLY A 330 23.03 14.10 -7.12
N LEU A 331 24.06 13.97 -6.28
CA LEU A 331 24.09 14.48 -4.91
C LEU A 331 25.16 15.54 -4.77
N ASP A 332 24.74 16.76 -4.45
CA ASP A 332 25.63 17.88 -4.12
C ASP A 332 25.47 18.23 -2.63
N VAL A 333 26.61 18.35 -1.93
CA VAL A 333 26.62 18.72 -0.52
C VAL A 333 27.64 19.84 -0.28
N SER A 334 27.22 20.91 0.39
CA SER A 334 28.06 22.03 0.74
C SER A 334 27.96 22.36 2.23
N PRO A 335 29.09 22.41 3.00
CA PRO A 335 30.46 22.24 2.55
C PRO A 335 30.73 20.83 2.02
N GLN A 336 31.75 20.70 1.15
CA GLN A 336 32.16 19.44 0.56
C GLN A 336 32.46 18.41 1.65
N PRO A 337 31.82 17.22 1.65
CA PRO A 337 32.16 16.15 2.58
C PRO A 337 33.51 15.51 2.26
N ASP A 338 34.17 14.98 3.30
CA ASP A 338 35.44 14.27 3.17
C ASP A 338 35.23 12.82 2.67
N SER A 339 34.05 12.27 2.91
CA SER A 339 33.66 10.94 2.43
C SER A 339 32.15 10.84 2.17
N VAL A 340 31.78 10.12 1.10
CA VAL A 340 30.37 9.89 0.70
C VAL A 340 30.17 8.42 0.42
N LEU A 341 29.23 7.79 1.10
CA LEU A 341 28.76 6.44 0.84
C LEU A 341 27.33 6.52 0.28
N ARG A 342 27.13 5.88 -0.88
CA ARG A 342 25.79 5.74 -1.46
C ARG A 342 25.52 4.26 -1.72
N VAL A 343 24.46 3.71 -1.07
CA VAL A 343 24.05 2.31 -1.17
C VAL A 343 22.64 2.25 -1.73
N PHE A 344 22.48 1.77 -2.95
CA PHE A 344 21.18 1.65 -3.57
C PHE A 344 20.93 0.20 -3.98
N MET A 345 19.93 -0.45 -3.37
CA MET A 345 19.56 -1.82 -3.64
C MET A 345 18.42 -1.88 -4.65
N ALA A 346 18.66 -2.46 -5.83
CA ALA A 346 17.57 -2.89 -6.70
C ALA A 346 17.36 -4.40 -6.53
N PHE A 347 16.11 -4.84 -6.44
CA PHE A 347 15.79 -6.25 -6.36
C PHE A 347 14.53 -6.60 -7.14
N LYS A 348 14.43 -7.84 -7.57
CA LYS A 348 13.25 -8.42 -8.19
C LYS A 348 13.01 -9.85 -7.75
N SER A 349 11.73 -10.23 -7.72
CA SER A 349 11.32 -11.62 -7.51
C SER A 349 11.74 -12.48 -8.71
N ILE A 350 12.22 -13.70 -8.44
CA ILE A 350 12.53 -14.71 -9.45
C ILE A 350 11.98 -16.07 -9.02
N ASP A 351 11.56 -16.89 -10.00
CA ASP A 351 10.94 -18.21 -9.74
C ASP A 351 11.90 -19.28 -9.24
N GLY A 352 13.20 -19.01 -9.29
CA GLY A 352 14.23 -19.96 -8.85
C GLY A 352 15.64 -19.40 -9.03
N PRO A 353 16.67 -20.11 -8.53
CA PRO A 353 18.03 -19.63 -8.57
C PRO A 353 18.56 -19.52 -10.01
N VAL A 354 19.11 -18.36 -10.34
CA VAL A 354 19.79 -18.07 -11.60
C VAL A 354 21.28 -17.87 -11.37
N PHE A 355 22.09 -18.06 -12.41
CA PHE A 355 23.50 -17.70 -12.33
C PHE A 355 23.66 -16.20 -12.57
N VAL A 356 24.31 -15.51 -11.64
CA VAL A 356 24.71 -14.10 -11.75
C VAL A 356 26.13 -13.95 -11.21
N ALA A 357 26.91 -13.06 -11.81
CA ALA A 357 28.26 -12.75 -11.32
C ALA A 357 28.16 -12.05 -9.95
N ARG A 358 29.08 -12.33 -9.04
CA ARG A 358 29.13 -11.60 -7.76
C ARG A 358 29.88 -10.30 -7.92
N PRO A 359 29.34 -9.18 -7.41
CA PRO A 359 30.03 -7.90 -7.43
C PRO A 359 31.23 -7.91 -6.46
N ASP A 360 32.26 -7.13 -6.80
CA ASP A 360 33.41 -6.86 -5.95
C ASP A 360 33.08 -5.72 -4.97
N ILE A 361 32.61 -6.08 -3.79
CA ILE A 361 32.28 -5.10 -2.74
C ILE A 361 33.58 -4.53 -2.16
N LYS A 362 33.74 -3.21 -2.28
CA LYS A 362 34.86 -2.50 -1.68
C LYS A 362 34.46 -1.91 -0.34
N PRO A 363 35.20 -2.21 0.73
CA PRO A 363 34.95 -1.61 2.04
C PRO A 363 35.04 -0.09 1.97
N PHE A 364 34.06 0.59 2.56
CA PHE A 364 34.05 2.05 2.67
C PHE A 364 34.70 2.50 3.98
N GLU A 365 35.58 3.48 3.91
CA GLU A 365 36.23 4.09 5.07
C GLU A 365 35.67 5.49 5.31
N ARG A 366 35.02 5.69 6.45
CA ARG A 366 34.48 6.99 6.88
C ARG A 366 35.63 7.91 7.33
N LYS A 367 35.68 9.13 6.80
CA LYS A 367 36.69 10.14 7.11
C LYS A 367 36.04 11.50 7.25
N GLY A 368 36.42 12.24 8.29
CA GLY A 368 35.97 13.63 8.50
C GLY A 368 34.46 13.78 8.41
N PHE A 369 34.02 14.82 7.71
CA PHE A 369 32.60 14.97 7.38
C PHE A 369 32.14 13.86 6.43
N THR A 370 31.37 12.93 6.96
CA THR A 370 30.84 11.80 6.22
C THR A 370 29.37 11.99 5.87
N VAL A 371 29.02 11.74 4.62
CA VAL A 371 27.63 11.64 4.14
C VAL A 371 27.33 10.20 3.80
N VAL A 372 26.19 9.70 4.28
CA VAL A 372 25.71 8.35 3.96
C VAL A 372 24.33 8.47 3.37
N GLU A 373 24.14 7.85 2.22
CA GLU A 373 22.83 7.71 1.61
C GLU A 373 22.55 6.23 1.33
N TRP A 374 21.33 5.81 1.66
CA TRP A 374 20.86 4.51 1.20
C TRP A 374 19.40 4.60 0.75
N GLY A 375 19.04 3.74 -0.19
CA GLY A 375 17.71 3.61 -0.75
C GLY A 375 17.60 2.33 -1.57
N GLY A 376 16.53 2.20 -2.34
CA GLY A 376 16.37 1.04 -3.20
C GLY A 376 15.19 1.15 -4.16
N ALA A 377 14.96 0.05 -4.88
CA ALA A 377 13.83 -0.15 -5.76
C ALA A 377 13.44 -1.63 -5.82
N GLU A 378 12.15 -1.91 -5.77
CA GLU A 378 11.58 -3.20 -6.16
C GLU A 378 11.25 -3.14 -7.65
N VAL A 379 11.85 -4.05 -8.45
CA VAL A 379 11.68 -4.12 -9.90
C VAL A 379 11.01 -5.44 -10.25
N ARG A 380 10.09 -5.43 -11.18
CA ARG A 380 9.35 -6.63 -11.62
C ARG A 380 9.84 -7.14 -12.97
#